data_39d02e3ba910a223b55a8cb2ae908c82
#
_entry.id   39d02e3ba910a223b55a8cb2ae908c82
#
_cell.length_a   1.000
_cell.length_b   1.000
_cell.length_c   1.000
_cell.angle_alpha   90.00
_cell.angle_beta   90.00
_cell.angle_gamma   90.00
#
_symmetry.space_group_name_H-M   'P 1'
#
loop_
_entity.id
_entity.type
_entity.pdbx_description
1 polymer ?
#
loop_
_entity_poly.entity_id
_entity_poly.type
_entity_poly.pdbx_seq_one_letter_code
_entity_poly.pdbx_strand_id
1 'polypeptide(L)'
;VRVETMISLLDTFSALGKSGIEARFQTVKSSLVTHARNLLTCGFLQSDCDHMLCVDADVQFTPEAVMRMLVPKEFIVCTPYRVKEDPLKTKYTVKFKDPDKIKILPWDMVEIEEGPAGLMLIHKIVFEKLIDKHPELKIEFKDSVKEKMNKEIGATEDAIGQYMYNFWDTTFNDHEWKGEDLAFSELARRCSI
;
A
#
# COMPACT_ATOMS: atom_id res chain seq x y z
N VAL A 1 -10.25 0.88 13.45
CA VAL A 1 -8.80 0.93 13.79
C VAL A 1 -8.64 0.49 15.22
N ARG A 2 -7.70 -0.39 15.52
CA ARG A 2 -7.37 -0.80 16.89
C ARG A 2 -6.61 0.31 17.61
N VAL A 3 -6.68 0.29 18.96
CA VAL A 3 -6.01 1.32 19.80
C VAL A 3 -4.49 1.28 19.58
N GLU A 4 -3.90 0.09 19.50
CA GLU A 4 -2.46 -0.11 19.27
C GLU A 4 -2.00 0.48 17.93
N THR A 5 -2.79 0.29 16.86
CA THR A 5 -2.51 0.89 15.55
C THR A 5 -2.59 2.42 15.61
N MET A 6 -3.58 2.95 16.35
CA MET A 6 -3.72 4.41 16.50
C MET A 6 -2.52 5.01 17.25
N ILE A 7 -2.05 4.35 18.32
CA ILE A 7 -0.85 4.77 19.06
C ILE A 7 0.36 4.75 18.11
N SER A 8 0.56 3.67 17.35
CA SER A 8 1.63 3.55 16.36
C SER A 8 1.61 4.70 15.34
N LEU A 9 0.43 5.07 14.85
CA LEU A 9 0.26 6.19 13.92
C LEU A 9 0.63 7.53 14.58
N LEU A 10 0.14 7.84 15.78
CA LEU A 10 0.42 9.09 16.48
C LEU A 10 1.92 9.26 16.77
N ASP A 11 2.57 8.18 17.24
CA ASP A 11 4.02 8.20 17.51
C ASP A 11 4.81 8.39 16.21
N THR A 12 4.37 7.76 15.12
CA THR A 12 4.99 7.91 13.80
C THR A 12 4.85 9.33 13.27
N PHE A 13 3.66 9.94 13.36
CA PHE A 13 3.47 11.34 12.98
C PHE A 13 4.39 12.27 13.77
N SER A 14 4.55 12.03 15.07
CA SER A 14 5.47 12.79 15.90
C SER A 14 6.94 12.63 15.44
N ALA A 15 7.36 11.42 15.13
CA ALA A 15 8.72 11.13 14.66
C ALA A 15 9.01 11.75 13.28
N LEU A 16 8.09 11.63 12.33
CA LEU A 16 8.20 12.23 10.99
C LEU A 16 8.30 13.75 11.08
N GLY A 17 7.42 14.40 11.87
CA GLY A 17 7.45 15.85 12.08
C GLY A 17 8.77 16.34 12.69
N LYS A 18 9.34 15.61 13.67
CA LYS A 18 10.67 15.92 14.24
C LYS A 18 11.80 15.78 13.21
N SER A 19 11.62 14.95 12.19
CA SER A 19 12.57 14.74 11.09
C SER A 19 12.33 15.69 9.91
N GLY A 20 11.37 16.61 10.01
CA GLY A 20 11.04 17.57 8.94
C GLY A 20 10.26 16.92 7.78
N ILE A 21 9.66 15.75 7.99
CA ILE A 21 8.85 15.05 6.99
C ILE A 21 7.38 15.39 7.24
N GLU A 22 6.74 16.00 6.24
CA GLU A 22 5.31 16.25 6.28
C GLU A 22 4.54 14.95 6.04
N ALA A 23 3.54 14.68 6.86
CA ALA A 23 2.68 13.51 6.73
C ALA A 23 1.21 13.91 6.82
N ARG A 24 0.37 13.26 6.02
CA ARG A 24 -1.08 13.43 6.00
C ARG A 24 -1.74 12.10 6.28
N PHE A 25 -2.87 12.12 6.97
CA PHE A 25 -3.65 10.93 7.28
C PHE A 25 -4.94 10.94 6.46
N GLN A 26 -5.22 9.83 5.80
CA GLN A 26 -6.46 9.60 5.08
C GLN A 26 -7.04 8.23 5.44
N THR A 27 -8.35 8.16 5.60
CA THR A 27 -9.07 6.92 5.84
C THR A 27 -10.41 6.98 5.12
N VAL A 28 -10.89 5.82 4.69
CA VAL A 28 -12.21 5.68 4.09
C VAL A 28 -12.96 4.52 4.76
N LYS A 29 -14.28 4.61 4.79
CA LYS A 29 -15.14 3.55 5.31
C LYS A 29 -15.64 2.71 4.13
N SER A 30 -15.17 1.48 4.02
CA SER A 30 -15.63 0.53 3.01
C SER A 30 -15.73 -0.87 3.59
N SER A 31 -16.67 -1.66 3.08
CA SER A 31 -16.79 -3.09 3.37
C SER A 31 -15.86 -3.96 2.51
N LEU A 32 -15.32 -3.38 1.43
CA LEU A 32 -14.40 -4.05 0.50
C LEU A 32 -13.02 -3.38 0.59
N VAL A 33 -12.02 -4.15 0.99
CA VAL A 33 -10.64 -3.67 1.12
C VAL A 33 -10.07 -3.19 -0.22
N THR A 34 -10.35 -3.90 -1.30
CA THR A 34 -9.93 -3.53 -2.66
C THR A 34 -10.45 -2.15 -3.05
N HIS A 35 -11.73 -1.89 -2.82
CA HIS A 35 -12.34 -0.60 -3.08
C HIS A 35 -11.75 0.51 -2.20
N ALA A 36 -11.57 0.25 -0.90
CA ALA A 36 -10.95 1.21 0.02
C ALA A 36 -9.55 1.61 -0.43
N ARG A 37 -8.70 0.64 -0.78
CA ARG A 37 -7.32 0.88 -1.23
C ARG A 37 -7.27 1.64 -2.56
N ASN A 38 -8.12 1.29 -3.54
CA ASN A 38 -8.22 2.03 -4.80
C ASN A 38 -8.66 3.48 -4.57
N LEU A 39 -9.61 3.72 -3.68
CA LEU A 39 -10.10 5.06 -3.36
C LEU A 39 -9.04 5.89 -2.62
N LEU A 40 -8.32 5.30 -1.67
CA LEU A 40 -7.19 5.95 -0.97
C LEU A 40 -6.04 6.27 -1.93
N THR A 41 -5.73 5.35 -2.87
CA THR A 41 -4.72 5.58 -3.90
C THR A 41 -5.12 6.72 -4.83
N CYS A 42 -6.39 6.83 -5.19
CA CYS A 42 -6.91 7.95 -5.98
C CYS A 42 -6.69 9.30 -5.26
N GLY A 43 -7.03 9.39 -3.97
CA GLY A 43 -6.77 10.59 -3.17
C GLY A 43 -5.27 10.90 -3.01
N PHE A 44 -4.43 9.88 -2.88
CA PHE A 44 -2.98 10.04 -2.84
C PHE A 44 -2.42 10.59 -4.17
N LEU A 45 -2.86 10.08 -5.31
CA LEU A 45 -2.39 10.53 -6.62
C LEU A 45 -2.71 12.00 -6.89
N GLN A 46 -3.84 12.51 -6.39
CA GLN A 46 -4.19 13.93 -6.45
C GLN A 46 -3.33 14.80 -5.53
N SER A 47 -2.80 14.24 -4.43
CA SER A 47 -2.01 14.99 -3.45
C SER A 47 -0.62 15.35 -3.98
N ASP A 48 0.08 16.23 -3.27
CA ASP A 48 1.49 16.58 -3.50
C ASP A 48 2.48 15.67 -2.75
N CYS A 49 1.99 14.61 -2.11
CA CYS A 49 2.84 13.64 -1.42
C CYS A 49 3.61 12.75 -2.41
N ASP A 50 4.86 12.39 -2.06
CA ASP A 50 5.71 11.50 -2.87
C ASP A 50 5.49 10.02 -2.56
N HIS A 51 5.08 9.70 -1.32
CA HIS A 51 4.94 8.34 -0.82
C HIS A 51 3.57 8.11 -0.19
N MET A 52 3.04 6.91 -0.39
CA MET A 52 1.85 6.39 0.29
C MET A 52 2.27 5.29 1.26
N LEU A 53 1.95 5.46 2.54
CA LEU A 53 2.10 4.39 3.54
C LEU A 53 0.74 3.72 3.75
N CYS A 54 0.61 2.49 3.27
CA CYS A 54 -0.53 1.64 3.57
C CYS A 54 -0.39 1.08 4.99
N VAL A 55 -1.45 1.18 5.78
CA VAL A 55 -1.50 0.63 7.14
C VAL A 55 -2.84 -0.06 7.36
N ASP A 56 -2.82 -1.35 7.70
CA ASP A 56 -4.01 -2.07 8.09
C ASP A 56 -4.48 -1.63 9.49
N ALA A 57 -5.80 -1.65 9.68
CA ALA A 57 -6.44 -1.13 10.89
C ALA A 57 -6.12 -1.92 12.18
N ASP A 58 -5.39 -3.03 12.06
CA ASP A 58 -5.06 -3.96 13.16
C ASP A 58 -3.56 -4.31 13.23
N VAL A 59 -2.71 -3.58 12.53
CA VAL A 59 -1.25 -3.73 12.57
C VAL A 59 -0.66 -2.74 13.57
N GLN A 60 0.14 -3.27 14.50
CA GLN A 60 0.96 -2.48 15.41
C GLN A 60 2.39 -2.40 14.86
N PHE A 61 2.98 -1.22 14.89
CA PHE A 61 4.34 -0.96 14.41
C PHE A 61 5.01 0.17 15.19
N THR A 62 6.30 0.32 15.04
CA THR A 62 7.06 1.40 15.68
C THR A 62 7.42 2.48 14.67
N PRO A 63 7.62 3.74 15.11
CA PRO A 63 8.10 4.81 14.24
C PRO A 63 9.40 4.45 13.51
N GLU A 64 10.31 3.73 14.18
CA GLU A 64 11.60 3.29 13.60
C GLU A 64 11.39 2.38 12.39
N ALA A 65 10.35 1.53 12.40
CA ALA A 65 10.04 0.68 11.26
C ALA A 65 9.73 1.53 10.03
N VAL A 66 8.88 2.56 10.17
CA VAL A 66 8.54 3.48 9.07
C VAL A 66 9.74 4.31 8.64
N MET A 67 10.52 4.83 9.59
CA MET A 67 11.74 5.59 9.28
C MET A 67 12.75 4.74 8.49
N ARG A 68 12.89 3.45 8.84
CA ARG A 68 13.74 2.52 8.08
C ARG A 68 13.24 2.24 6.68
N MET A 69 11.92 2.23 6.43
CA MET A 69 11.35 2.06 5.10
C MET A 69 11.65 3.25 4.16
N LEU A 70 11.90 4.45 4.71
CA LEU A 70 12.24 5.64 3.95
C LEU A 70 13.73 5.73 3.57
N VAL A 71 14.60 4.92 4.20
CA VAL A 71 16.06 4.99 3.96
C VAL A 71 16.47 4.39 2.61
N PRO A 72 16.04 3.19 2.20
CA PRO A 72 16.32 2.67 0.87
C PRO A 72 15.54 3.49 -0.16
N LYS A 73 16.18 3.77 -1.30
CA LYS A 73 15.52 4.47 -2.41
C LYS A 73 14.74 3.48 -3.30
N GLU A 74 14.09 2.52 -2.67
CA GLU A 74 13.28 1.53 -3.36
C GLU A 74 11.85 2.05 -3.56
N PHE A 75 11.25 1.68 -4.66
CA PHE A 75 9.91 2.16 -5.01
C PHE A 75 8.80 1.55 -4.15
N ILE A 76 9.00 0.32 -3.68
CA ILE A 76 8.08 -0.39 -2.80
C ILE A 76 8.88 -1.05 -1.68
N VAL A 77 8.53 -0.75 -0.44
CA VAL A 77 9.10 -1.39 0.75
C VAL A 77 7.97 -1.83 1.66
N CYS A 78 7.99 -3.06 2.13
CA CYS A 78 7.00 -3.54 3.09
C CYS A 78 7.67 -4.18 4.32
N THR A 79 6.93 -4.23 5.41
CA THR A 79 7.34 -4.90 6.63
C THR A 79 6.55 -6.19 6.79
N PRO A 80 7.20 -7.37 6.77
CA PRO A 80 6.50 -8.62 6.99
C PRO A 80 6.02 -8.70 8.44
N TYR A 81 4.85 -9.27 8.64
CA TYR A 81 4.32 -9.60 9.95
C TYR A 81 3.88 -11.06 10.00
N ARG A 82 3.79 -11.55 11.23
CA ARG A 82 3.45 -12.95 11.49
C ARG A 82 2.00 -13.25 11.12
N VAL A 83 1.78 -14.35 10.41
CA VAL A 83 0.44 -14.87 10.16
C VAL A 83 -0.22 -15.32 11.46
N LYS A 84 -1.50 -15.01 11.67
CA LYS A 84 -2.25 -15.26 12.91
C LYS A 84 -2.74 -16.71 13.08
N GLU A 85 -2.30 -17.67 12.26
CA GLU A 85 -2.89 -19.01 12.22
C GLU A 85 -2.48 -19.88 13.41
N ASP A 86 -1.23 -20.26 13.53
CA ASP A 86 -0.77 -21.21 14.54
C ASP A 86 0.34 -20.62 15.40
N PRO A 87 0.18 -20.51 16.73
CA PRO A 87 1.22 -20.01 17.61
C PRO A 87 2.54 -20.78 17.54
N LEU A 88 2.49 -22.06 17.14
CA LEU A 88 3.66 -22.93 17.06
C LEU A 88 4.37 -22.87 15.70
N LYS A 89 3.72 -22.30 14.66
CA LYS A 89 4.30 -22.12 13.33
C LYS A 89 4.61 -20.65 13.09
N THR A 90 5.89 -20.33 12.98
CA THR A 90 6.32 -18.98 12.61
C THR A 90 6.28 -18.83 11.09
N LYS A 91 5.14 -18.38 10.56
CA LYS A 91 4.96 -18.07 9.14
C LYS A 91 4.79 -16.56 9.00
N TYR A 92 5.52 -15.97 8.06
CA TYR A 92 5.43 -14.56 7.72
C TYR A 92 4.66 -14.33 6.42
N THR A 93 4.11 -13.14 6.27
CA THR A 93 3.28 -12.74 5.11
C THR A 93 4.14 -12.29 3.92
N VAL A 94 5.17 -13.05 3.58
CA VAL A 94 6.05 -12.73 2.44
C VAL A 94 6.32 -13.97 1.59
N LYS A 95 6.52 -13.75 0.30
CA LYS A 95 7.06 -14.75 -0.62
C LYS A 95 8.43 -14.30 -1.10
N PHE A 96 9.45 -15.10 -0.82
CA PHE A 96 10.80 -14.85 -1.29
C PHE A 96 10.94 -15.28 -2.75
N LYS A 97 11.73 -14.54 -3.53
CA LYS A 97 12.06 -14.85 -4.90
C LYS A 97 12.82 -16.18 -5.03
N ASP A 98 13.76 -16.43 -4.14
CA ASP A 98 14.50 -17.69 -3.99
C ASP A 98 14.71 -17.96 -2.50
N PRO A 99 13.88 -18.83 -1.88
CA PRO A 99 13.99 -19.13 -0.44
C PRO A 99 15.35 -19.72 -0.03
N ASP A 100 16.04 -20.40 -0.95
CA ASP A 100 17.33 -21.05 -0.67
C ASP A 100 18.51 -20.09 -0.83
N LYS A 101 18.29 -18.91 -1.43
CA LYS A 101 19.32 -17.90 -1.71
C LYS A 101 18.91 -16.52 -1.25
N ILE A 102 18.44 -16.39 -0.02
CA ILE A 102 18.07 -15.11 0.57
C ILE A 102 19.32 -14.23 0.68
N LYS A 103 19.33 -13.12 -0.07
CA LYS A 103 20.41 -12.13 -0.03
C LYS A 103 19.97 -10.95 0.83
N ILE A 104 20.76 -10.66 1.86
CA ILE A 104 20.59 -9.43 2.65
C ILE A 104 21.19 -8.28 1.85
N LEU A 105 20.37 -7.29 1.55
CA LEU A 105 20.72 -6.04 0.89
C LEU A 105 21.16 -5.00 1.93
N PRO A 106 21.71 -3.83 1.51
CA PRO A 106 21.94 -2.70 2.41
C PRO A 106 20.70 -2.38 3.26
N TRP A 107 20.93 -1.88 4.47
CA TRP A 107 19.86 -1.52 5.43
C TRP A 107 19.07 -2.71 5.98
N ASP A 108 19.65 -3.93 5.94
CA ASP A 108 19.03 -5.19 6.36
C ASP A 108 17.72 -5.50 5.60
N MET A 109 17.64 -5.07 4.35
CA MET A 109 16.53 -5.38 3.46
C MET A 109 16.71 -6.72 2.76
N VAL A 110 15.62 -7.31 2.32
CA VAL A 110 15.62 -8.55 1.55
C VAL A 110 14.73 -8.38 0.34
N GLU A 111 15.20 -8.80 -0.83
CA GLU A 111 14.37 -8.82 -2.03
C GLU A 111 13.29 -9.91 -1.91
N ILE A 112 12.05 -9.52 -2.09
CA ILE A 112 10.90 -10.42 -2.02
C ILE A 112 10.14 -10.43 -3.34
N GLU A 113 9.38 -11.48 -3.58
CA GLU A 113 8.50 -11.59 -4.74
C GLU A 113 7.14 -10.95 -4.49
N GLU A 114 6.57 -11.23 -3.33
CA GLU A 114 5.26 -10.71 -2.94
C GLU A 114 5.31 -10.32 -1.45
N GLY A 115 4.71 -9.19 -1.11
CA GLY A 115 4.70 -8.67 0.25
C GLY A 115 3.35 -8.13 0.70
N PRO A 116 3.13 -8.04 2.02
CA PRO A 116 1.87 -7.62 2.59
C PRO A 116 1.72 -6.10 2.52
N ALA A 117 0.51 -5.63 2.26
CA ALA A 117 0.20 -4.21 2.26
C ALA A 117 -0.27 -3.68 3.63
N GLY A 118 -0.26 -4.49 4.67
CA GLY A 118 -0.64 -4.06 6.03
C GLY A 118 0.34 -3.07 6.67
N LEU A 119 1.59 -3.02 6.19
CA LEU A 119 2.56 -1.94 6.41
C LEU A 119 3.47 -1.88 5.17
N MET A 120 3.08 -1.07 4.18
CA MET A 120 3.78 -0.96 2.88
C MET A 120 3.91 0.51 2.48
N LEU A 121 5.14 0.92 2.20
CA LEU A 121 5.48 2.23 1.66
C LEU A 121 5.64 2.12 0.15
N ILE A 122 4.95 2.99 -0.60
CA ILE A 122 4.92 2.98 -2.06
C ILE A 122 5.22 4.39 -2.56
N HIS A 123 6.23 4.53 -3.41
CA HIS A 123 6.52 5.79 -4.08
C HIS A 123 5.50 6.06 -5.20
N LYS A 124 5.09 7.31 -5.38
CA LYS A 124 4.09 7.74 -6.38
C LYS A 124 4.38 7.23 -7.79
N ILE A 125 5.65 7.21 -8.17
CA ILE A 125 6.11 6.75 -9.50
C ILE A 125 5.63 5.32 -9.84
N VAL A 126 5.35 4.48 -8.83
CA VAL A 126 4.81 3.14 -9.04
C VAL A 126 3.46 3.21 -9.75
N PHE A 127 2.56 4.01 -9.19
CA PHE A 127 1.21 4.18 -9.73
C PHE A 127 1.22 4.90 -11.08
N GLU A 128 2.09 5.89 -11.26
CA GLU A 128 2.27 6.58 -12.54
C GLU A 128 2.71 5.62 -13.64
N LYS A 129 3.68 4.74 -13.36
CA LYS A 129 4.11 3.69 -14.28
C LYS A 129 3.01 2.66 -14.57
N LEU A 130 2.20 2.31 -13.55
CA LEU A 130 1.09 1.39 -13.72
C LEU A 130 0.00 2.00 -14.60
N ILE A 131 -0.33 3.27 -14.44
CA ILE A 131 -1.28 4.00 -15.28
C ILE A 131 -0.82 4.00 -16.73
N ASP A 132 0.46 4.28 -16.97
CA ASP A 132 1.03 4.33 -18.33
C ASP A 132 1.01 2.95 -19.00
N LYS A 133 1.34 1.88 -18.28
CA LYS A 133 1.41 0.52 -18.82
C LYS A 133 0.08 -0.22 -18.86
N HIS A 134 -0.86 0.16 -18.01
CA HIS A 134 -2.14 -0.51 -17.80
C HIS A 134 -3.32 0.47 -17.80
N PRO A 135 -3.54 1.21 -18.92
CA PRO A 135 -4.67 2.13 -19.04
C PRO A 135 -6.02 1.41 -18.92
N GLU A 136 -6.07 0.10 -19.20
CA GLU A 136 -7.27 -0.74 -19.06
C GLU A 136 -7.75 -0.91 -17.61
N LEU A 137 -6.89 -0.61 -16.60
CA LEU A 137 -7.29 -0.63 -15.19
C LEU A 137 -8.16 0.58 -14.80
N LYS A 138 -8.32 1.55 -15.69
CA LYS A 138 -9.16 2.73 -15.45
C LYS A 138 -10.59 2.32 -15.13
N ILE A 139 -11.13 2.85 -14.03
CA ILE A 139 -12.53 2.64 -13.64
C ILE A 139 -13.33 3.90 -13.97
N GLU A 140 -14.39 3.73 -14.73
CA GLU A 140 -15.31 4.81 -15.07
C GLU A 140 -16.59 4.73 -14.24
N PHE A 141 -17.01 5.87 -13.72
CA PHE A 141 -18.26 6.02 -12.97
C PHE A 141 -19.16 7.09 -13.59
N LYS A 142 -20.45 6.98 -13.31
CA LYS A 142 -21.42 8.05 -13.59
C LYS A 142 -21.08 9.29 -12.74
N ASP A 143 -21.33 10.48 -13.26
CA ASP A 143 -20.95 11.75 -12.61
C ASP A 143 -21.49 11.88 -11.18
N SER A 144 -22.74 11.48 -10.94
CA SER A 144 -23.33 11.49 -9.59
C SER A 144 -22.59 10.58 -8.58
N VAL A 145 -21.94 9.52 -9.06
CA VAL A 145 -21.11 8.63 -8.22
C VAL A 145 -19.76 9.26 -7.99
N LYS A 146 -19.14 9.87 -9.02
CA LYS A 146 -17.85 10.58 -8.91
C LYS A 146 -17.93 11.71 -7.89
N GLU A 147 -18.97 12.55 -7.94
CA GLU A 147 -19.18 13.64 -6.99
C GLU A 147 -19.22 13.15 -5.53
N LYS A 148 -19.95 12.07 -5.27
CA LYS A 148 -20.04 11.48 -3.94
C LYS A 148 -18.69 10.95 -3.48
N MET A 149 -17.96 10.22 -4.32
CA MET A 149 -16.66 9.63 -3.99
C MET A 149 -15.58 10.71 -3.82
N ASN A 150 -15.55 11.74 -4.68
CA ASN A 150 -14.65 12.88 -4.54
C ASN A 150 -14.85 13.58 -3.19
N LYS A 151 -16.10 13.77 -2.75
CA LYS A 151 -16.40 14.32 -1.42
C LYS A 151 -15.92 13.41 -0.29
N GLU A 152 -16.03 12.09 -0.44
CA GLU A 152 -15.60 11.13 0.58
C GLU A 152 -14.08 11.17 0.81
N ILE A 153 -13.28 11.35 -0.25
CA ILE A 153 -11.82 11.47 -0.15
C ILE A 153 -11.34 12.91 0.08
N GLY A 154 -12.26 13.88 0.17
CA GLY A 154 -11.91 15.29 0.35
C GLY A 154 -11.23 15.92 -0.85
N ALA A 155 -11.49 15.39 -2.05
CA ALA A 155 -10.92 15.91 -3.30
C ALA A 155 -11.47 17.31 -3.64
N THR A 156 -10.59 18.19 -4.12
CA THR A 156 -10.95 19.54 -4.58
C THR A 156 -11.31 19.62 -6.05
N GLU A 157 -10.89 18.61 -6.81
CA GLU A 157 -11.13 18.44 -8.25
C GLU A 157 -11.70 17.04 -8.53
N ASP A 158 -11.95 16.71 -9.81
CA ASP A 158 -12.41 15.36 -10.19
C ASP A 158 -11.28 14.32 -10.13
N ALA A 159 -10.82 14.01 -8.91
CA ALA A 159 -9.81 13.00 -8.66
C ALA A 159 -10.27 11.60 -9.10
N ILE A 160 -11.55 11.26 -8.85
CA ILE A 160 -12.13 9.98 -9.25
C ILE A 160 -12.13 9.84 -10.78
N GLY A 161 -12.49 10.89 -11.50
CA GLY A 161 -12.44 10.87 -12.97
C GLY A 161 -11.02 10.75 -13.52
N GLN A 162 -10.03 11.29 -12.83
CA GLN A 162 -8.64 11.29 -13.28
C GLN A 162 -7.87 10.04 -12.83
N TYR A 163 -7.96 9.65 -11.56
CA TYR A 163 -7.03 8.74 -10.89
C TYR A 163 -7.65 7.45 -10.34
N MET A 164 -8.93 7.18 -10.61
CA MET A 164 -9.54 5.93 -10.15
C MET A 164 -9.18 4.77 -11.08
N TYR A 165 -8.29 3.91 -10.61
CA TYR A 165 -7.82 2.70 -11.28
C TYR A 165 -7.96 1.51 -10.35
N ASN A 166 -8.14 0.32 -10.92
CA ASN A 166 -8.25 -0.94 -10.18
C ASN A 166 -6.85 -1.55 -9.92
N PHE A 167 -6.00 -0.84 -9.17
CA PHE A 167 -4.66 -1.33 -8.81
C PHE A 167 -4.73 -2.48 -7.80
N TRP A 168 -5.70 -2.41 -6.90
CA TRP A 168 -5.87 -3.34 -5.80
C TRP A 168 -7.06 -4.26 -6.09
N ASP A 169 -6.79 -5.32 -6.84
CA ASP A 169 -7.80 -6.34 -7.13
C ASP A 169 -7.39 -7.70 -6.56
N THR A 170 -8.36 -8.54 -6.35
CA THR A 170 -8.11 -9.96 -6.10
C THR A 170 -8.07 -10.68 -7.44
N THR A 171 -7.14 -11.61 -7.60
CA THR A 171 -7.02 -12.39 -8.83
C THR A 171 -7.25 -13.87 -8.58
N PHE A 172 -7.82 -14.55 -9.57
CA PHE A 172 -7.99 -16.00 -9.56
C PHE A 172 -7.43 -16.56 -10.87
N ASN A 173 -6.23 -17.14 -10.79
CA ASN A 173 -5.53 -17.71 -11.91
C ASN A 173 -5.02 -19.12 -11.54
N ASP A 174 -5.03 -20.04 -12.48
CA ASP A 174 -4.48 -21.41 -12.32
C ASP A 174 -4.99 -22.13 -11.05
N HIS A 175 -6.26 -21.96 -10.71
CA HIS A 175 -6.90 -22.49 -9.50
C HIS A 175 -6.39 -21.91 -8.17
N GLU A 176 -5.59 -20.83 -8.23
CA GLU A 176 -5.12 -20.11 -7.06
C GLU A 176 -5.83 -18.76 -6.91
N TRP A 177 -6.26 -18.47 -5.70
CA TRP A 177 -6.80 -17.17 -5.30
C TRP A 177 -5.70 -16.32 -4.68
N LYS A 178 -5.47 -15.13 -5.22
CA LYS A 178 -4.56 -14.14 -4.64
C LYS A 178 -5.33 -12.97 -4.05
N GLY A 179 -4.99 -12.62 -2.81
CA GLY A 179 -5.44 -11.39 -2.19
C GLY A 179 -4.88 -10.16 -2.91
N GLU A 180 -5.46 -9.00 -2.61
CA GLU A 180 -5.19 -7.74 -3.31
C GLU A 180 -3.74 -7.24 -3.13
N ASP A 181 -3.10 -7.53 -2.01
CA ASP A 181 -1.72 -7.16 -1.72
C ASP A 181 -0.71 -7.97 -2.54
N LEU A 182 -0.93 -9.27 -2.66
CA LEU A 182 -0.11 -10.16 -3.49
C LEU A 182 -0.33 -9.88 -4.98
N ALA A 183 -1.57 -9.63 -5.38
CA ALA A 183 -1.91 -9.28 -6.76
C ALA A 183 -1.30 -7.93 -7.16
N PHE A 184 -1.31 -6.93 -6.26
CA PHE A 184 -0.63 -5.65 -6.47
C PHE A 184 0.89 -5.82 -6.61
N SER A 185 1.52 -6.63 -5.75
CA SER A 185 2.96 -6.91 -5.83
C SER A 185 3.32 -7.57 -7.17
N GLU A 186 2.49 -8.50 -7.65
CA GLU A 186 2.68 -9.12 -8.97
C GLU A 186 2.50 -8.13 -10.11
N LEU A 187 1.47 -7.26 -10.05
CA LEU A 187 1.21 -6.22 -11.05
C LEU A 187 2.40 -5.27 -11.16
N ALA A 188 2.91 -4.76 -10.03
CA ALA A 188 4.07 -3.87 -9.99
C ALA A 188 5.32 -4.54 -10.59
N ARG A 189 5.60 -5.77 -10.21
CA ARG A 189 6.76 -6.53 -10.68
C ARG A 189 6.71 -6.80 -12.20
N ARG A 190 5.54 -7.11 -12.77
CA ARG A 190 5.36 -7.23 -14.23
C ARG A 190 5.71 -5.94 -14.96
N CYS A 191 5.66 -4.81 -14.29
CA CYS A 191 6.06 -3.50 -14.80
C CYS A 191 7.53 -3.16 -14.56
N SER A 192 8.34 -4.11 -14.07
CA SER A 192 9.76 -3.89 -13.75
C SER A 192 9.94 -2.80 -12.68
N ILE A 193 9.08 -2.87 -11.69
CA ILE A 193 9.09 -1.99 -10.50
C ILE A 193 9.51 -2.81 -9.31
#